data_5782a0af32d0ad54c4064a2f7651d9af
#
_entry.id   5782a0af32d0ad54c4064a2f7651d9af
#
_cell.length_a   1.000
_cell.length_b   1.000
_cell.length_c   1.000
_cell.angle_alpha   90.00
_cell.angle_beta   90.00
_cell.angle_gamma   90.00
#
_symmetry.space_group_name_H-M   'P 1'
#
loop_
_entity.id
_entity.type
_entity.pdbx_description
1 polymer ?
#
loop_
_entity_poly.entity_id
_entity_poly.type
_entity_poly.pdbx_seq_one_letter_code
_entity_poly.pdbx_strand_id
1 'polypeptide(L)'
;MRVVRSSVYRRYTSSLNDLQSNLNKSMNKVSTGAAYETAADNPLAYYQGKKMDHLYQDAKSKSSILGDIKNRLYQQEQGARDIQKTLSNSKTSMQYLLDSSHNSSKTSVQTKRDALLQDVQSMVSNLNTQYQDFYVYGGNDITTAPFSLSGDGKTLTYTHKYSDGTTKTVNMTMAYDTNNNTYSYHLSDDDLNNLVTAMREQGRVDIGYGDISNRQSLLDTYTGGLNMLTGLTSDSLMSDADAKDAVKAALETTPVALLSRSVMACDNYTNDTTTVDQFTDTMGSVLKDAANTEHTISTIYSDLGNKYSLVETTKT
;
A
#
# COMPACT_ATOMS: atom_id res chain seq x y z
N MET A 1 -15.82 -86.53 -14.93
CA MET A 1 -16.08 -85.42 -15.85
C MET A 1 -16.74 -84.16 -15.23
N ARG A 2 -17.27 -84.13 -13.99
CA ARG A 2 -17.85 -82.93 -13.36
C ARG A 2 -16.79 -81.91 -12.87
N VAL A 3 -15.62 -82.35 -12.49
CA VAL A 3 -14.55 -81.45 -11.95
C VAL A 3 -13.98 -80.54 -13.04
N VAL A 4 -13.81 -81.04 -14.25
CA VAL A 4 -13.25 -80.27 -15.39
C VAL A 4 -14.14 -79.10 -15.82
N ARG A 5 -15.48 -79.29 -15.80
CA ARG A 5 -16.43 -78.21 -16.17
C ARG A 5 -16.43 -77.09 -15.11
N SER A 6 -16.31 -77.38 -13.85
CA SER A 6 -16.22 -76.38 -12.76
C SER A 6 -14.94 -75.58 -12.85
N SER A 7 -13.80 -76.14 -13.19
CA SER A 7 -12.55 -75.42 -13.33
C SER A 7 -12.53 -74.51 -14.60
N VAL A 8 -13.13 -74.97 -15.67
CA VAL A 8 -13.28 -74.13 -16.89
C VAL A 8 -14.19 -72.95 -16.63
N TYR A 9 -15.32 -73.18 -15.96
CA TYR A 9 -16.25 -72.12 -15.62
C TYR A 9 -15.62 -71.09 -14.66
N ARG A 10 -14.87 -71.49 -13.65
CA ARG A 10 -14.12 -70.62 -12.75
C ARG A 10 -13.04 -69.79 -13.50
N ARG A 11 -12.34 -70.38 -14.45
CA ARG A 11 -11.40 -69.66 -15.31
C ARG A 11 -12.11 -68.63 -16.18
N TYR A 12 -13.24 -68.99 -16.76
CA TYR A 12 -14.02 -68.08 -17.59
C TYR A 12 -14.56 -66.89 -16.78
N THR A 13 -15.13 -67.13 -15.59
CA THR A 13 -15.58 -66.04 -14.70
C THR A 13 -14.44 -65.16 -14.18
N SER A 14 -13.28 -65.76 -13.88
CA SER A 14 -12.09 -64.97 -13.49
C SER A 14 -11.63 -64.09 -14.64
N SER A 15 -11.54 -64.63 -15.85
CA SER A 15 -11.15 -63.86 -17.03
C SER A 15 -12.16 -62.74 -17.41
N LEU A 16 -13.45 -62.97 -17.19
CA LEU A 16 -14.49 -61.96 -17.35
C LEU A 16 -14.35 -60.82 -16.32
N ASN A 17 -14.11 -61.16 -15.06
CA ASN A 17 -13.90 -60.17 -14.00
C ASN A 17 -12.63 -59.34 -14.25
N ASP A 18 -11.54 -59.98 -14.72
CA ASP A 18 -10.30 -59.31 -15.09
C ASP A 18 -10.51 -58.37 -16.27
N LEU A 19 -11.26 -58.81 -17.30
CA LEU A 19 -11.61 -57.97 -18.43
C LEU A 19 -12.47 -56.77 -18.04
N GLN A 20 -13.46 -56.97 -17.17
CA GLN A 20 -14.34 -55.93 -16.67
C GLN A 20 -13.56 -54.92 -15.82
N SER A 21 -12.65 -55.39 -14.98
CA SER A 21 -11.72 -54.52 -14.18
C SER A 21 -10.82 -53.68 -15.11
N ASN A 22 -10.24 -54.30 -16.14
CA ASN A 22 -9.39 -53.59 -17.10
C ASN A 22 -10.18 -52.58 -17.94
N LEU A 23 -11.42 -52.90 -18.30
CA LEU A 23 -12.31 -52.01 -19.02
C LEU A 23 -12.64 -50.76 -18.14
N ASN A 24 -13.02 -50.99 -16.89
CA ASN A 24 -13.30 -49.93 -15.94
C ASN A 24 -12.08 -49.02 -15.72
N LYS A 25 -10.89 -49.59 -15.55
CA LYS A 25 -9.61 -48.83 -15.45
C LYS A 25 -9.37 -48.02 -16.74
N SER A 26 -9.63 -48.56 -17.91
CA SER A 26 -9.43 -47.85 -19.17
C SER A 26 -10.47 -46.72 -19.36
N MET A 27 -11.72 -46.94 -18.97
CA MET A 27 -12.76 -45.90 -18.97
C MET A 27 -12.42 -44.77 -18.01
N ASN A 28 -11.95 -45.09 -16.80
CA ASN A 28 -11.53 -44.09 -15.84
C ASN A 28 -10.35 -43.27 -16.35
N LYS A 29 -9.33 -43.91 -16.96
CA LYS A 29 -8.20 -43.20 -17.59
C LYS A 29 -8.66 -42.22 -18.67
N VAL A 30 -9.61 -42.63 -19.49
CA VAL A 30 -10.17 -41.74 -20.54
C VAL A 30 -11.00 -40.61 -19.93
N SER A 31 -11.81 -40.91 -18.91
CA SER A 31 -12.67 -39.94 -18.24
C SER A 31 -11.89 -38.90 -17.43
N THR A 32 -10.85 -39.34 -16.72
CA THR A 32 -10.04 -38.48 -15.85
C THR A 32 -8.84 -37.85 -16.55
N GLY A 33 -8.43 -38.38 -17.70
CA GLY A 33 -7.20 -38.02 -18.40
C GLY A 33 -5.93 -38.46 -17.69
N ALA A 34 -6.06 -39.17 -16.57
CA ALA A 34 -4.93 -39.64 -15.76
C ALA A 34 -4.44 -41.01 -16.18
N ALA A 35 -3.18 -41.12 -16.60
CA ALA A 35 -2.59 -42.40 -17.04
C ALA A 35 -2.49 -43.42 -15.89
N TYR A 36 -2.34 -42.96 -14.65
CA TYR A 36 -2.21 -43.77 -13.44
C TYR A 36 -3.10 -43.20 -12.30
N GLU A 37 -4.01 -44.02 -11.79
CA GLU A 37 -4.94 -43.62 -10.71
C GLU A 37 -4.38 -43.88 -9.32
N THR A 38 -3.61 -44.95 -9.19
CA THR A 38 -3.06 -45.38 -7.90
C THR A 38 -1.54 -45.53 -7.95
N ALA A 39 -0.91 -45.33 -6.78
CA ALA A 39 0.52 -45.59 -6.64
C ALA A 39 0.93 -47.07 -6.93
N ALA A 40 -0.04 -47.99 -6.85
CA ALA A 40 0.20 -49.42 -7.12
C ALA A 40 0.35 -49.71 -8.63
N ASP A 41 -0.22 -48.89 -9.52
CA ASP A 41 -0.13 -49.11 -10.96
C ASP A 41 1.27 -48.82 -11.51
N ASN A 42 1.89 -47.75 -11.09
CA ASN A 42 3.30 -47.40 -11.31
C ASN A 42 3.75 -46.35 -10.29
N PRO A 43 4.42 -46.78 -9.21
CA PRO A 43 4.79 -45.89 -8.11
C PRO A 43 5.62 -44.69 -8.52
N LEU A 44 6.58 -44.90 -9.45
CA LEU A 44 7.48 -43.85 -9.91
C LEU A 44 6.73 -42.80 -10.77
N ALA A 45 5.97 -43.26 -11.76
CA ALA A 45 5.20 -42.35 -12.63
C ALA A 45 4.11 -41.62 -11.85
N TYR A 46 3.44 -42.27 -10.90
CA TYR A 46 2.46 -41.66 -10.01
C TYR A 46 3.10 -40.56 -9.15
N TYR A 47 4.25 -40.85 -8.55
CA TYR A 47 5.00 -39.87 -7.75
C TYR A 47 5.42 -38.64 -8.59
N GLN A 48 5.97 -38.90 -9.79
CA GLN A 48 6.37 -37.83 -10.70
C GLN A 48 5.15 -36.97 -11.15
N GLY A 49 4.03 -37.62 -11.47
CA GLY A 49 2.80 -36.94 -11.83
C GLY A 49 2.27 -36.07 -10.71
N LYS A 50 2.25 -36.59 -9.48
CA LYS A 50 1.85 -35.81 -8.28
C LYS A 50 2.80 -34.66 -7.99
N LYS A 51 4.11 -34.88 -8.16
CA LYS A 51 5.09 -33.81 -8.00
C LYS A 51 4.88 -32.69 -9.02
N MET A 52 4.61 -33.03 -10.28
CA MET A 52 4.31 -32.06 -11.34
C MET A 52 3.00 -31.32 -11.06
N ASP A 53 1.96 -32.03 -10.60
CA ASP A 53 0.68 -31.41 -10.22
C ASP A 53 0.86 -30.40 -9.07
N HIS A 54 1.62 -30.78 -8.02
CA HIS A 54 1.99 -29.84 -6.95
C HIS A 54 2.72 -28.61 -7.48
N LEU A 55 3.75 -28.78 -8.30
CA LEU A 55 4.48 -27.67 -8.89
C LEU A 55 3.59 -26.76 -9.74
N TYR A 56 2.65 -27.36 -10.50
CA TYR A 56 1.68 -26.60 -11.28
C TYR A 56 0.71 -25.80 -10.40
N GLN A 57 0.18 -26.41 -9.34
CA GLN A 57 -0.71 -25.71 -8.40
C GLN A 57 0.02 -24.59 -7.64
N ASP A 58 1.27 -24.85 -7.23
CA ASP A 58 2.12 -23.84 -6.60
C ASP A 58 2.39 -22.65 -7.54
N ALA A 59 2.74 -22.93 -8.79
CA ALA A 59 2.98 -21.90 -9.81
C ALA A 59 1.70 -21.09 -10.11
N LYS A 60 0.55 -21.78 -10.20
CA LYS A 60 -0.75 -21.12 -10.40
C LYS A 60 -1.12 -20.23 -9.22
N SER A 61 -0.93 -20.70 -7.98
CA SER A 61 -1.16 -19.92 -6.77
C SER A 61 -0.26 -18.68 -6.71
N LYS A 62 1.04 -18.86 -6.97
CA LYS A 62 2.00 -17.74 -7.04
C LYS A 62 1.62 -16.73 -8.11
N SER A 63 1.24 -17.17 -9.31
CA SER A 63 0.79 -16.27 -10.38
C SER A 63 -0.45 -15.47 -9.99
N SER A 64 -1.39 -16.06 -9.23
CA SER A 64 -2.56 -15.34 -8.72
C SER A 64 -2.15 -14.27 -7.71
N ILE A 65 -1.32 -14.63 -6.72
CA ILE A 65 -0.81 -13.70 -5.69
C ILE A 65 -0.06 -12.53 -6.35
N LEU A 66 0.82 -12.81 -7.31
CA LEU A 66 1.54 -11.77 -8.06
C LEU A 66 0.57 -10.87 -8.85
N GLY A 67 -0.56 -11.41 -9.33
CA GLY A 67 -1.61 -10.62 -9.96
C GLY A 67 -2.25 -9.62 -9.01
N ASP A 68 -2.55 -10.02 -7.77
CA ASP A 68 -3.13 -9.15 -6.75
C ASP A 68 -2.14 -8.09 -6.28
N ILE A 69 -0.87 -8.47 -6.10
CA ILE A 69 0.21 -7.54 -5.77
C ILE A 69 0.38 -6.49 -6.86
N LYS A 70 0.41 -6.91 -8.14
CA LYS A 70 0.49 -6.02 -9.29
C LYS A 70 -0.62 -4.98 -9.28
N ASN A 71 -1.87 -5.41 -9.08
CA ASN A 71 -3.01 -4.52 -9.03
C ASN A 71 -2.93 -3.53 -7.86
N ARG A 72 -2.47 -3.98 -6.69
CA ARG A 72 -2.27 -3.12 -5.53
C ARG A 72 -1.18 -2.08 -5.77
N LEU A 73 -0.03 -2.46 -6.32
CA LEU A 73 1.05 -1.53 -6.68
C LEU A 73 0.58 -0.49 -7.71
N TYR A 74 -0.24 -0.90 -8.67
CA TYR A 74 -0.85 0.02 -9.63
C TYR A 74 -1.74 1.05 -8.94
N GLN A 75 -2.59 0.64 -7.98
CA GLN A 75 -3.42 1.56 -7.21
C GLN A 75 -2.58 2.52 -6.35
N GLN A 76 -1.49 2.02 -5.74
CA GLN A 76 -0.56 2.86 -5.00
C GLN A 76 0.12 3.90 -5.89
N GLU A 77 0.58 3.49 -7.08
CA GLU A 77 1.20 4.41 -8.04
C GLU A 77 0.20 5.49 -8.48
N GLN A 78 -1.04 5.11 -8.82
CA GLN A 78 -2.07 6.07 -9.23
C GLN A 78 -2.40 7.06 -8.10
N GLY A 79 -2.59 6.59 -6.87
CA GLY A 79 -2.85 7.47 -5.73
C GLY A 79 -1.71 8.44 -5.45
N ALA A 80 -0.44 8.01 -5.58
CA ALA A 80 0.71 8.89 -5.44
C ALA A 80 0.76 9.96 -6.54
N ARG A 81 0.43 9.60 -7.79
CA ARG A 81 0.32 10.55 -8.91
C ARG A 81 -0.80 11.57 -8.70
N ASP A 82 -1.95 11.12 -8.19
CA ASP A 82 -3.08 12.01 -7.90
C ASP A 82 -2.76 12.99 -6.78
N ILE A 83 -2.04 12.56 -5.74
CA ILE A 83 -1.55 13.44 -4.67
C ILE A 83 -0.56 14.46 -5.24
N GLN A 84 0.38 14.06 -6.08
CA GLN A 84 1.32 14.96 -6.73
C GLN A 84 0.58 16.01 -7.58
N LYS A 85 -0.39 15.57 -8.39
CA LYS A 85 -1.19 16.46 -9.24
C LYS A 85 -2.00 17.46 -8.42
N THR A 86 -2.60 17.01 -7.32
CA THR A 86 -3.35 17.89 -6.41
C THR A 86 -2.42 18.92 -5.79
N LEU A 87 -1.22 18.52 -5.33
CA LEU A 87 -0.23 19.45 -4.79
C LEU A 87 0.21 20.48 -5.86
N SER A 88 0.44 20.05 -7.09
CA SER A 88 0.82 20.93 -8.20
C SER A 88 -0.30 21.96 -8.52
N ASN A 89 -1.56 21.54 -8.49
CA ASN A 89 -2.70 22.44 -8.66
C ASN A 89 -2.81 23.45 -7.50
N SER A 90 -2.61 22.98 -6.26
CA SER A 90 -2.66 23.81 -5.05
C SER A 90 -1.57 24.89 -5.05
N LYS A 91 -0.38 24.61 -5.64
CA LYS A 91 0.69 25.61 -5.82
C LYS A 91 0.20 26.82 -6.62
N THR A 92 -0.66 26.63 -7.61
CA THR A 92 -1.25 27.76 -8.37
C THR A 92 -2.14 28.64 -7.48
N SER A 93 -2.90 28.03 -6.55
CA SER A 93 -3.68 28.79 -5.57
C SER A 93 -2.79 29.53 -4.57
N MET A 94 -1.68 28.91 -4.13
CA MET A 94 -0.69 29.58 -3.26
C MET A 94 0.01 30.74 -3.98
N GLN A 95 0.41 30.57 -5.24
CA GLN A 95 1.00 31.63 -6.05
C GLN A 95 0.04 32.83 -6.22
N TYR A 96 -1.26 32.54 -6.45
CA TYR A 96 -2.28 33.56 -6.50
C TYR A 96 -2.35 34.37 -5.20
N LEU A 97 -2.20 33.74 -4.04
CA LEU A 97 -2.23 34.39 -2.74
C LEU A 97 -0.97 35.21 -2.42
N LEU A 98 0.13 35.01 -3.13
CA LEU A 98 1.35 35.83 -2.99
C LEU A 98 1.23 37.18 -3.68
N ASP A 99 0.31 37.33 -4.67
CA ASP A 99 0.11 38.59 -5.37
C ASP A 99 -0.65 39.58 -4.49
N SER A 100 -0.04 40.76 -4.29
CA SER A 100 -0.60 41.83 -3.46
C SER A 100 -1.97 42.33 -3.92
N SER A 101 -2.28 42.19 -5.22
CA SER A 101 -3.61 42.56 -5.76
C SER A 101 -4.70 41.60 -5.29
N HIS A 102 -4.36 40.36 -4.91
CA HIS A 102 -5.31 39.34 -4.52
C HIS A 102 -5.35 39.12 -2.99
N ASN A 103 -4.21 39.22 -2.31
CA ASN A 103 -4.16 39.00 -0.86
C ASN A 103 -4.69 40.18 -0.04
N SER A 104 -4.81 41.39 -0.64
CA SER A 104 -5.45 42.52 0.00
C SER A 104 -6.95 42.32 0.26
N SER A 105 -7.59 41.40 -0.44
CA SER A 105 -9.00 41.06 -0.26
C SER A 105 -9.18 39.80 0.58
N LYS A 106 -9.62 39.94 1.83
CA LYS A 106 -9.88 38.79 2.72
C LYS A 106 -10.89 37.80 2.13
N THR A 107 -11.87 38.25 1.36
CA THR A 107 -12.82 37.39 0.65
C THR A 107 -12.13 36.53 -0.40
N SER A 108 -11.16 37.12 -1.13
CA SER A 108 -10.37 36.38 -2.12
C SER A 108 -9.50 35.30 -1.43
N VAL A 109 -8.88 35.64 -0.31
CA VAL A 109 -8.09 34.69 0.52
C VAL A 109 -8.99 33.57 1.05
N GLN A 110 -10.18 33.87 1.54
CA GLN A 110 -11.14 32.88 2.03
C GLN A 110 -11.57 31.90 0.91
N THR A 111 -11.84 32.40 -0.29
CA THR A 111 -12.18 31.54 -1.44
C THR A 111 -11.06 30.56 -1.78
N LYS A 112 -9.81 31.03 -1.76
CA LYS A 112 -8.64 30.17 -2.00
C LYS A 112 -8.35 29.21 -0.84
N ARG A 113 -8.59 29.66 0.40
CA ARG A 113 -8.55 28.80 1.59
C ARG A 113 -9.50 27.61 1.45
N ASP A 114 -10.74 27.85 1.01
CA ASP A 114 -11.74 26.79 0.85
C ASP A 114 -11.34 25.80 -0.26
N ALA A 115 -10.75 26.30 -1.36
CA ALA A 115 -10.18 25.44 -2.40
C ALA A 115 -9.03 24.58 -1.87
N LEU A 116 -8.08 25.16 -1.12
CA LEU A 116 -6.98 24.42 -0.51
C LEU A 116 -7.48 23.37 0.51
N LEU A 117 -8.54 23.67 1.26
CA LEU A 117 -9.15 22.69 2.17
C LEU A 117 -9.75 21.51 1.41
N GLN A 118 -10.43 21.73 0.30
CA GLN A 118 -10.92 20.66 -0.56
C GLN A 118 -9.79 19.81 -1.14
N ASP A 119 -8.67 20.43 -1.51
CA ASP A 119 -7.48 19.73 -1.98
C ASP A 119 -6.90 18.80 -0.88
N VAL A 120 -6.80 19.27 0.38
CA VAL A 120 -6.38 18.43 1.52
C VAL A 120 -7.34 17.25 1.71
N GLN A 121 -8.64 17.49 1.71
CA GLN A 121 -9.66 16.46 1.86
C GLN A 121 -9.57 15.41 0.74
N SER A 122 -9.33 15.86 -0.49
CA SER A 122 -9.11 14.97 -1.64
C SER A 122 -7.85 14.10 -1.46
N MET A 123 -6.73 14.68 -0.99
CA MET A 123 -5.51 13.93 -0.71
C MET A 123 -5.74 12.85 0.35
N VAL A 124 -6.42 13.19 1.46
CA VAL A 124 -6.72 12.23 2.52
C VAL A 124 -7.68 11.14 2.03
N SER A 125 -8.62 11.47 1.15
CA SER A 125 -9.47 10.48 0.49
C SER A 125 -8.64 9.52 -0.37
N ASN A 126 -7.67 10.01 -1.14
CA ASN A 126 -6.77 9.18 -1.94
C ASN A 126 -5.90 8.27 -1.08
N LEU A 127 -5.47 8.74 0.10
CA LEU A 127 -4.73 7.92 1.08
C LEU A 127 -5.57 6.80 1.70
N ASN A 128 -6.89 6.90 1.65
CA ASN A 128 -7.84 5.89 2.11
C ASN A 128 -8.42 5.06 0.96
N THR A 129 -7.79 5.06 -0.20
CA THR A 129 -8.23 4.23 -1.34
C THR A 129 -8.23 2.76 -0.96
N GLN A 130 -9.29 2.06 -1.35
CA GLN A 130 -9.46 0.63 -1.14
C GLN A 130 -9.34 -0.14 -2.45
N TYR A 131 -8.77 -1.34 -2.37
CA TYR A 131 -8.77 -2.35 -3.41
C TYR A 131 -9.25 -3.68 -2.81
N GLN A 132 -10.34 -4.24 -3.32
CA GLN A 132 -10.95 -5.49 -2.80
C GLN A 132 -11.14 -5.46 -1.27
N ASP A 133 -11.74 -4.38 -0.75
CA ASP A 133 -12.00 -4.15 0.69
C ASP A 133 -10.74 -3.95 1.57
N PHE A 134 -9.56 -3.83 0.96
CA PHE A 134 -8.30 -3.57 1.67
C PHE A 134 -7.81 -2.15 1.42
N TYR A 135 -7.37 -1.46 2.46
CA TYR A 135 -6.75 -0.15 2.34
C TYR A 135 -5.37 -0.27 1.70
N VAL A 136 -5.19 0.42 0.59
CA VAL A 136 -4.00 0.31 -0.25
C VAL A 136 -2.76 0.86 0.46
N TYR A 137 -2.94 1.90 1.28
CA TYR A 137 -1.88 2.57 2.04
C TYR A 137 -1.88 2.24 3.54
N GLY A 138 -2.54 1.18 3.96
CA GLY A 138 -2.56 0.75 5.37
C GLY A 138 -1.25 0.14 5.87
N GLY A 139 -0.27 -0.09 4.99
CA GLY A 139 0.95 -0.79 5.37
C GLY A 139 0.66 -2.27 5.66
N ASN A 140 1.06 -2.73 6.83
CA ASN A 140 0.75 -4.08 7.29
C ASN A 140 -0.73 -4.23 7.74
N ASP A 141 -1.37 -3.12 8.15
CA ASP A 141 -2.81 -3.09 8.47
C ASP A 141 -3.61 -2.71 7.23
N ILE A 142 -4.23 -3.69 6.61
CA ILE A 142 -5.06 -3.52 5.42
C ILE A 142 -6.55 -3.34 5.73
N THR A 143 -6.94 -3.40 7.00
CA THR A 143 -8.36 -3.44 7.43
C THR A 143 -8.87 -2.13 8.00
N THR A 144 -7.98 -1.30 8.56
CA THR A 144 -8.32 -0.04 9.20
C THR A 144 -8.07 1.13 8.26
N ALA A 145 -8.99 2.08 8.19
CA ALA A 145 -8.77 3.33 7.46
C ALA A 145 -7.59 4.09 8.07
N PRO A 146 -6.48 4.28 7.33
CA PRO A 146 -5.26 4.81 7.92
C PRO A 146 -5.36 6.29 8.30
N PHE A 147 -6.16 7.09 7.58
CA PHE A 147 -6.18 8.53 7.80
C PHE A 147 -7.60 9.09 7.94
N SER A 148 -7.75 10.08 8.80
CA SER A 148 -8.91 10.96 8.81
C SER A 148 -8.47 12.41 9.01
N LEU A 149 -9.26 13.36 8.49
CA LEU A 149 -8.98 14.79 8.58
C LEU A 149 -10.13 15.49 9.29
N SER A 150 -9.79 16.40 10.20
CA SER A 150 -10.79 17.28 10.81
C SER A 150 -11.45 18.19 9.76
N GLY A 151 -12.70 18.61 10.01
CA GLY A 151 -13.45 19.45 9.08
C GLY A 151 -12.81 20.80 8.77
N ASP A 152 -11.97 21.31 9.68
CA ASP A 152 -11.19 22.53 9.52
C ASP A 152 -9.83 22.35 8.82
N GLY A 153 -9.44 21.11 8.54
CA GLY A 153 -8.20 20.76 7.86
C GLY A 153 -6.93 20.84 8.73
N LYS A 154 -7.06 21.03 10.05
CA LYS A 154 -5.92 21.30 10.96
C LYS A 154 -5.40 20.06 11.65
N THR A 155 -6.23 19.03 11.84
CA THR A 155 -5.84 17.79 12.50
C THR A 155 -5.92 16.62 11.52
N LEU A 156 -4.76 16.05 11.22
CA LEU A 156 -4.65 14.78 10.54
C LEU A 156 -4.53 13.67 11.58
N THR A 157 -5.46 12.74 11.56
CA THR A 157 -5.46 11.59 12.46
C THR A 157 -4.97 10.37 11.71
N TYR A 158 -3.96 9.68 12.25
CA TYR A 158 -3.45 8.42 11.74
C TYR A 158 -3.83 7.29 12.68
N THR A 159 -4.43 6.24 12.14
CA THR A 159 -4.84 5.04 12.89
C THR A 159 -4.17 3.81 12.30
N HIS A 160 -3.56 3.00 13.15
CA HIS A 160 -2.87 1.78 12.74
C HIS A 160 -3.10 0.64 13.72
N LYS A 161 -3.38 -0.55 13.20
CA LYS A 161 -3.44 -1.77 13.98
C LYS A 161 -2.12 -2.52 13.82
N TYR A 162 -1.41 -2.65 14.93
CA TYR A 162 -0.09 -3.29 14.98
C TYR A 162 -0.18 -4.81 14.88
N SER A 163 0.95 -5.44 14.59
CA SER A 163 1.09 -6.89 14.51
C SER A 163 0.75 -7.63 15.81
N ASP A 164 0.86 -6.95 16.97
CA ASP A 164 0.43 -7.47 18.27
C ASP A 164 -1.10 -7.42 18.50
N GLY A 165 -1.85 -6.88 17.54
CA GLY A 165 -3.30 -6.74 17.57
C GLY A 165 -3.79 -5.45 18.25
N THR A 166 -2.90 -4.61 18.80
CA THR A 166 -3.30 -3.32 19.39
C THR A 166 -3.56 -2.29 18.30
N THR A 167 -4.58 -1.46 18.48
CA THR A 167 -4.86 -0.32 17.58
C THR A 167 -4.51 0.96 18.30
N LYS A 168 -3.71 1.80 17.65
CA LYS A 168 -3.37 3.13 18.16
C LYS A 168 -3.72 4.20 17.16
N THR A 169 -4.07 5.36 17.70
CA THR A 169 -4.45 6.54 16.95
C THR A 169 -3.54 7.70 17.38
N VAL A 170 -2.96 8.38 16.40
CA VAL A 170 -2.11 9.56 16.61
C VAL A 170 -2.77 10.76 15.95
N ASN A 171 -3.00 11.81 16.72
CA ASN A 171 -3.55 13.07 16.25
C ASN A 171 -2.44 14.07 15.98
N MET A 172 -2.21 14.38 14.72
CA MET A 172 -1.25 15.37 14.27
C MET A 172 -1.98 16.71 14.09
N THR A 173 -1.99 17.54 15.13
CA THR A 173 -2.66 18.84 15.09
C THR A 173 -1.67 19.93 14.72
N MET A 174 -1.98 20.69 13.66
CA MET A 174 -1.18 21.85 13.26
C MET A 174 -1.34 22.97 14.28
N ALA A 175 -0.25 23.44 14.82
CA ALA A 175 -0.18 24.54 15.76
C ALA A 175 0.57 25.74 15.14
N TYR A 176 0.18 26.95 15.51
CA TYR A 176 0.84 28.18 15.12
C TYR A 176 1.57 28.81 16.30
N ASP A 177 2.87 29.01 16.15
CA ASP A 177 3.68 29.77 17.09
C ASP A 177 3.74 31.24 16.65
N THR A 178 3.05 32.08 17.41
CA THR A 178 2.97 33.54 17.17
C THR A 178 4.29 34.26 17.30
N ASN A 179 5.22 33.73 18.13
CA ASN A 179 6.51 34.39 18.39
C ASN A 179 7.46 34.23 17.17
N ASN A 180 7.44 33.03 16.57
CA ASN A 180 8.37 32.69 15.49
C ASN A 180 7.73 32.69 14.11
N ASN A 181 6.41 32.96 14.00
CA ASN A 181 5.63 32.84 12.76
C ASN A 181 5.82 31.45 12.11
N THR A 182 5.77 30.39 12.89
CA THR A 182 5.98 29.02 12.41
C THR A 182 4.76 28.15 12.67
N TYR A 183 4.55 27.20 11.79
CA TYR A 183 3.49 26.21 11.85
C TYR A 183 4.12 24.82 11.94
N SER A 184 3.73 24.03 12.92
CA SER A 184 4.25 22.69 13.12
C SER A 184 3.20 21.76 13.71
N TYR A 185 3.38 20.45 13.52
CA TYR A 185 2.55 19.46 14.21
C TYR A 185 2.97 19.34 15.68
N HIS A 186 1.96 19.40 16.55
CA HIS A 186 2.17 19.10 17.96
C HIS A 186 2.09 17.57 18.15
N LEU A 187 3.23 16.94 18.50
CA LEU A 187 3.38 15.52 18.71
C LEU A 187 4.12 15.25 20.01
N SER A 188 3.63 14.30 20.80
CA SER A 188 4.36 13.79 21.95
C SER A 188 5.43 12.78 21.56
N ASP A 189 6.36 12.48 22.47
CA ASP A 189 7.37 11.42 22.24
C ASP A 189 6.73 10.04 22.04
N ASP A 190 5.59 9.77 22.69
CA ASP A 190 4.84 8.53 22.53
C ASP A 190 4.17 8.46 21.16
N ASP A 191 3.64 9.58 20.65
CA ASP A 191 3.09 9.66 19.30
C ASP A 191 4.17 9.37 18.25
N LEU A 192 5.35 10.00 18.41
CA LEU A 192 6.48 9.74 17.51
C LEU A 192 6.94 8.29 17.56
N ASN A 193 7.00 7.66 18.74
CA ASN A 193 7.31 6.24 18.87
C ASN A 193 6.28 5.37 18.13
N ASN A 194 5.00 5.68 18.26
CA ASN A 194 3.93 4.95 17.57
C ASN A 194 4.04 5.09 16.05
N LEU A 195 4.30 6.31 15.55
CA LEU A 195 4.48 6.55 14.12
C LEU A 195 5.71 5.81 13.57
N VAL A 196 6.87 5.88 14.24
CA VAL A 196 8.08 5.14 13.85
C VAL A 196 7.82 3.65 13.81
N THR A 197 7.13 3.09 14.81
CA THR A 197 6.81 1.66 14.86
C THR A 197 5.90 1.26 13.69
N ALA A 198 4.83 2.03 13.43
CA ALA A 198 3.93 1.78 12.31
C ALA A 198 4.65 1.85 10.96
N MET A 199 5.57 2.80 10.79
CA MET A 199 6.35 2.96 9.55
C MET A 199 7.39 1.85 9.34
N ARG A 200 7.81 1.15 10.40
CA ARG A 200 8.68 -0.05 10.34
C ARG A 200 7.90 -1.31 10.01
N GLU A 201 6.63 -1.40 10.36
CA GLU A 201 5.74 -2.53 10.09
C GLU A 201 5.24 -2.54 8.63
N GLN A 202 6.17 -2.60 7.67
CA GLN A 202 5.82 -2.75 6.27
C GLN A 202 5.62 -4.22 5.91
N GLY A 203 4.55 -4.51 5.16
CA GLY A 203 4.32 -5.84 4.64
C GLY A 203 5.27 -6.18 3.49
N ARG A 204 5.84 -7.38 3.53
CA ARG A 204 6.71 -7.93 2.49
C ARG A 204 6.10 -9.17 1.89
N VAL A 205 6.26 -9.36 0.60
CA VAL A 205 5.77 -10.52 -0.13
C VAL A 205 6.93 -11.22 -0.81
N ASP A 206 6.97 -12.56 -0.66
CA ASP A 206 7.88 -13.41 -1.41
C ASP A 206 7.45 -13.46 -2.88
N ILE A 207 8.32 -12.98 -3.76
CA ILE A 207 8.11 -13.01 -5.21
C ILE A 207 8.60 -14.31 -5.86
N GLY A 208 9.00 -15.29 -5.07
CA GLY A 208 9.25 -16.66 -5.54
C GLY A 208 10.67 -16.96 -5.99
N TYR A 209 11.64 -16.07 -5.83
CA TYR A 209 13.03 -16.28 -6.14
C TYR A 209 13.87 -16.41 -4.87
N GLY A 210 14.25 -17.65 -4.53
CA GLY A 210 15.23 -17.92 -3.50
C GLY A 210 14.66 -18.22 -2.11
N ASP A 211 15.55 -18.24 -1.12
CA ASP A 211 15.23 -18.49 0.29
C ASP A 211 14.52 -17.27 0.89
N ILE A 212 13.42 -17.48 1.62
CA ILE A 212 12.66 -16.43 2.33
C ILE A 212 13.55 -15.65 3.31
N SER A 213 14.62 -16.27 3.79
CA SER A 213 15.66 -15.61 4.59
C SER A 213 16.49 -14.61 3.79
N ASN A 214 16.46 -14.68 2.46
CA ASN A 214 17.19 -13.75 1.61
C ASN A 214 16.31 -12.54 1.28
N ARG A 215 16.70 -11.38 1.78
CA ARG A 215 16.00 -10.09 1.58
C ARG A 215 15.77 -9.72 0.11
N GLN A 216 16.55 -10.31 -0.81
CA GLN A 216 16.41 -10.06 -2.26
C GLN A 216 15.18 -10.75 -2.88
N SER A 217 14.63 -11.78 -2.23
CA SER A 217 13.41 -12.46 -2.68
C SER A 217 12.13 -11.80 -2.17
N LEU A 218 12.25 -10.87 -1.22
CA LEU A 218 11.13 -10.17 -0.60
C LEU A 218 10.94 -8.79 -1.23
N LEU A 219 9.75 -8.50 -1.69
CA LEU A 219 9.37 -7.19 -2.22
C LEU A 219 8.51 -6.45 -1.19
N ASP A 220 8.88 -5.21 -0.88
CA ASP A 220 8.07 -4.31 -0.07
C ASP A 220 6.87 -3.84 -0.90
N THR A 221 5.74 -4.53 -0.77
CA THR A 221 4.52 -4.24 -1.53
C THR A 221 3.48 -3.50 -0.71
N TYR A 222 3.62 -3.53 0.61
CA TYR A 222 2.68 -2.93 1.53
C TYR A 222 3.24 -1.62 2.09
N THR A 223 3.56 -0.68 1.20
CA THR A 223 4.01 0.65 1.58
C THR A 223 2.90 1.35 2.36
N GLY A 224 3.20 1.77 3.58
CA GLY A 224 2.28 2.54 4.41
C GLY A 224 2.09 3.96 3.87
N GLY A 225 0.94 4.56 4.16
CA GLY A 225 0.64 5.92 3.74
C GLY A 225 1.59 6.96 4.32
N LEU A 226 2.05 6.77 5.56
CA LEU A 226 3.08 7.64 6.16
C LEU A 226 4.42 7.52 5.43
N ASN A 227 4.85 6.31 5.07
CA ASN A 227 6.07 6.09 4.30
C ASN A 227 5.97 6.74 2.91
N MET A 228 4.80 6.63 2.26
CA MET A 228 4.53 7.27 0.99
C MET A 228 4.56 8.80 1.10
N LEU A 229 3.94 9.39 2.14
CA LEU A 229 3.91 10.83 2.32
C LEU A 229 5.27 11.43 2.68
N THR A 230 6.05 10.73 3.52
CA THR A 230 7.34 11.21 4.04
C THR A 230 8.53 10.82 3.16
N GLY A 231 8.39 9.81 2.31
CA GLY A 231 9.52 9.22 1.56
C GLY A 231 10.46 8.36 2.40
N LEU A 232 10.17 8.18 3.69
CA LEU A 232 10.99 7.35 4.58
C LEU A 232 10.65 5.87 4.40
N THR A 233 11.68 5.04 4.31
CA THR A 233 11.55 3.58 4.21
C THR A 233 11.76 2.93 5.58
N SER A 234 11.32 1.67 5.76
CA SER A 234 11.60 0.92 6.97
C SER A 234 13.10 0.83 7.25
N ASP A 235 13.92 0.76 6.21
CA ASP A 235 15.37 0.67 6.32
C ASP A 235 16.02 1.98 6.79
N SER A 236 15.49 3.13 6.36
CA SER A 236 15.95 4.44 6.81
C SER A 236 15.65 4.71 8.29
N LEU A 237 14.72 3.96 8.88
CA LEU A 237 14.27 4.09 10.26
C LEU A 237 14.87 3.04 11.22
N MET A 238 15.89 2.29 10.80
CA MET A 238 16.49 1.23 11.63
C MET A 238 17.30 1.76 12.82
N SER A 239 17.81 3.00 12.78
CA SER A 239 18.45 3.66 13.92
C SER A 239 17.40 4.29 14.82
N ASP A 240 17.33 3.87 16.11
CA ASP A 240 16.35 4.43 17.06
C ASP A 240 16.64 5.87 17.45
N ALA A 241 17.91 6.26 17.47
CA ALA A 241 18.33 7.58 17.94
C ALA A 241 17.85 8.71 17.01
N ASP A 242 17.88 8.48 15.70
CA ASP A 242 17.58 9.50 14.70
C ASP A 242 16.19 9.35 14.07
N ALA A 243 15.51 8.22 14.30
CA ALA A 243 14.25 7.90 13.63
C ALA A 243 13.12 8.88 13.98
N LYS A 244 13.03 9.31 15.25
CA LYS A 244 11.99 10.26 15.69
C LYS A 244 12.18 11.63 15.06
N ASP A 245 13.41 12.13 15.06
CA ASP A 245 13.72 13.44 14.47
C ASP A 245 13.52 13.42 12.95
N ALA A 246 13.92 12.33 12.30
CA ALA A 246 13.69 12.13 10.87
C ALA A 246 12.19 12.09 10.54
N VAL A 247 11.38 11.35 11.29
CA VAL A 247 9.92 11.28 11.11
C VAL A 247 9.29 12.64 11.37
N LYS A 248 9.64 13.32 12.46
CA LYS A 248 9.13 14.66 12.78
C LYS A 248 9.43 15.65 11.65
N ALA A 249 10.68 15.72 11.20
CA ALA A 249 11.07 16.63 10.12
C ALA A 249 10.37 16.31 8.81
N ALA A 250 10.24 15.02 8.46
CA ALA A 250 9.59 14.61 7.23
C ALA A 250 8.07 14.86 7.26
N LEU A 251 7.41 14.71 8.41
CA LEU A 251 5.97 15.00 8.54
C LEU A 251 5.63 16.45 8.24
N GLU A 252 6.51 17.40 8.63
CA GLU A 252 6.31 18.83 8.39
C GLU A 252 6.34 19.20 6.90
N THR A 253 6.97 18.39 6.07
CA THR A 253 7.09 18.61 4.63
C THR A 253 6.18 17.71 3.80
N THR A 254 5.27 16.96 4.42
CA THR A 254 4.27 16.17 3.68
C THR A 254 3.30 17.06 2.92
N PRO A 255 2.73 16.61 1.78
CA PRO A 255 1.74 17.38 1.04
C PRO A 255 0.55 17.82 1.90
N VAL A 256 0.07 16.92 2.77
CA VAL A 256 -1.04 17.20 3.68
C VAL A 256 -0.66 18.30 4.68
N ALA A 257 0.54 18.24 5.28
CA ALA A 257 1.03 19.26 6.21
C ALA A 257 1.16 20.63 5.55
N LEU A 258 1.71 20.67 4.34
CA LEU A 258 1.89 21.92 3.60
C LEU A 258 0.56 22.59 3.26
N LEU A 259 -0.42 21.82 2.83
CA LEU A 259 -1.76 22.34 2.54
C LEU A 259 -2.51 22.74 3.83
N SER A 260 -2.43 21.93 4.90
CA SER A 260 -3.00 22.28 6.20
C SER A 260 -2.39 23.57 6.76
N ARG A 261 -1.07 23.75 6.62
CA ARG A 261 -0.36 24.99 6.95
C ARG A 261 -0.89 26.18 6.16
N SER A 262 -1.11 26.00 4.86
CA SER A 262 -1.68 27.03 3.98
C SER A 262 -3.10 27.42 4.39
N VAL A 263 -3.95 26.43 4.68
CA VAL A 263 -5.33 26.66 5.16
C VAL A 263 -5.31 27.45 6.46
N MET A 264 -4.47 27.02 7.43
CA MET A 264 -4.35 27.72 8.72
C MET A 264 -3.78 29.12 8.59
N ALA A 265 -2.81 29.34 7.71
CA ALA A 265 -2.26 30.66 7.43
C ALA A 265 -3.32 31.62 6.83
N CYS A 266 -4.17 31.13 5.92
CA CYS A 266 -5.29 31.87 5.41
C CYS A 266 -6.29 32.25 6.52
N ASP A 267 -6.62 31.29 7.42
CA ASP A 267 -7.50 31.54 8.57
C ASP A 267 -6.91 32.61 9.50
N ASN A 268 -5.63 32.49 9.85
CA ASN A 268 -4.95 33.43 10.74
C ASN A 268 -4.92 34.84 10.14
N TYR A 269 -4.65 34.95 8.86
CA TYR A 269 -4.64 36.24 8.15
C TYR A 269 -6.05 36.85 8.04
N THR A 270 -7.06 36.05 7.71
CA THR A 270 -8.44 36.57 7.59
C THR A 270 -9.02 37.00 8.94
N ASN A 271 -8.57 36.39 10.03
CA ASN A 271 -8.94 36.68 11.42
C ASN A 271 -8.04 37.73 12.09
N ASP A 272 -7.19 38.43 11.36
CA ASP A 272 -6.26 39.45 11.86
C ASP A 272 -5.26 38.94 12.95
N THR A 273 -4.98 37.63 12.95
CA THR A 273 -3.98 37.02 13.84
C THR A 273 -2.57 37.23 13.33
N THR A 274 -2.40 37.31 12.00
CA THR A 274 -1.13 37.54 11.32
C THR A 274 -1.21 38.75 10.39
N THR A 275 -0.06 39.41 10.18
CA THR A 275 0.08 40.49 9.20
C THR A 275 0.15 39.94 7.78
N VAL A 276 -0.02 40.81 6.78
CA VAL A 276 0.13 40.42 5.37
C VAL A 276 1.56 39.91 5.08
N ASP A 277 2.57 40.51 5.69
CA ASP A 277 3.96 40.10 5.49
C ASP A 277 4.21 38.70 6.06
N GLN A 278 3.73 38.42 7.29
CA GLN A 278 3.80 37.09 7.89
C GLN A 278 3.05 36.04 7.07
N PHE A 279 1.90 36.40 6.52
CA PHE A 279 1.12 35.54 5.65
C PHE A 279 1.85 35.21 4.33
N THR A 280 2.38 36.24 3.66
CA THR A 280 3.12 36.04 2.40
C THR A 280 4.43 35.29 2.60
N ASP A 281 5.15 35.53 3.69
CA ASP A 281 6.35 34.76 4.07
C ASP A 281 6.02 33.29 4.27
N THR A 282 4.92 32.99 4.98
CA THR A 282 4.46 31.62 5.17
C THR A 282 4.09 30.96 3.84
N MET A 283 3.31 31.61 2.98
CA MET A 283 2.93 31.07 1.68
C MET A 283 4.14 30.85 0.76
N GLY A 284 5.10 31.77 0.80
CA GLY A 284 6.36 31.63 0.06
C GLY A 284 7.21 30.44 0.52
N SER A 285 7.30 30.22 1.85
CA SER A 285 7.97 29.06 2.42
C SER A 285 7.27 27.75 2.00
N VAL A 286 5.93 27.68 2.16
CA VAL A 286 5.16 26.50 1.75
C VAL A 286 5.31 26.20 0.27
N LEU A 287 5.31 27.21 -0.58
CA LEU A 287 5.48 27.04 -2.02
C LEU A 287 6.85 26.44 -2.38
N LYS A 288 7.91 26.88 -1.67
CA LYS A 288 9.26 26.33 -1.81
C LYS A 288 9.32 24.86 -1.35
N ASP A 289 8.73 24.58 -0.18
CA ASP A 289 8.69 23.21 0.36
C ASP A 289 7.85 22.28 -0.54
N ALA A 290 6.75 22.78 -1.11
CA ALA A 290 5.91 22.03 -2.03
C ALA A 290 6.66 21.60 -3.30
N ALA A 291 7.58 22.42 -3.80
CA ALA A 291 8.41 22.03 -4.95
C ALA A 291 9.36 20.85 -4.62
N ASN A 292 9.93 20.83 -3.42
CA ASN A 292 10.77 19.73 -2.95
C ASN A 292 9.94 18.46 -2.71
N THR A 293 8.75 18.63 -2.15
CA THR A 293 7.82 17.52 -1.87
C THR A 293 7.30 16.87 -3.15
N GLU A 294 7.03 17.64 -4.20
CA GLU A 294 6.69 17.09 -5.52
C GLU A 294 7.79 16.16 -6.05
N HIS A 295 9.05 16.54 -5.87
CA HIS A 295 10.17 15.69 -6.27
C HIS A 295 10.22 14.38 -5.46
N THR A 296 10.01 14.47 -4.15
CA THR A 296 9.94 13.28 -3.28
C THR A 296 8.84 12.33 -3.72
N ILE A 297 7.62 12.82 -3.96
CA ILE A 297 6.51 12.00 -4.42
C ILE A 297 6.78 11.41 -5.80
N SER A 298 7.41 12.18 -6.70
CA SER A 298 7.83 11.70 -8.02
C SER A 298 8.79 10.50 -7.93
N THR A 299 9.71 10.54 -6.99
CA THR A 299 10.62 9.42 -6.72
C THR A 299 9.85 8.20 -6.20
N ILE A 300 8.88 8.40 -5.31
CA ILE A 300 8.07 7.33 -4.72
C ILE A 300 7.22 6.63 -5.78
N TYR A 301 6.48 7.37 -6.62
CA TYR A 301 5.68 6.71 -7.64
C TYR A 301 6.54 6.05 -8.72
N SER A 302 7.74 6.54 -8.97
CA SER A 302 8.70 5.88 -9.86
C SER A 302 9.20 4.56 -9.27
N ASP A 303 9.45 4.51 -7.96
CA ASP A 303 9.79 3.26 -7.26
C ASP A 303 8.63 2.26 -7.28
N LEU A 304 7.40 2.72 -7.06
CA LEU A 304 6.21 1.89 -7.19
C LEU A 304 6.03 1.33 -8.60
N GLY A 305 6.27 2.15 -9.63
CA GLY A 305 6.26 1.71 -11.03
C GLY A 305 7.36 0.67 -11.35
N ASN A 306 8.55 0.82 -10.78
CA ASN A 306 9.61 -0.18 -10.89
C ASN A 306 9.24 -1.50 -10.22
N LYS A 307 8.66 -1.46 -9.03
CA LYS A 307 8.13 -2.64 -8.32
C LYS A 307 7.02 -3.31 -9.12
N TYR A 308 6.10 -2.54 -9.69
CA TYR A 308 5.06 -3.05 -10.60
C TYR A 308 5.65 -3.80 -11.80
N SER A 309 6.66 -3.21 -12.47
CA SER A 309 7.33 -3.83 -13.63
C SER A 309 8.08 -5.10 -13.24
N LEU A 310 8.71 -5.11 -12.05
CA LEU A 310 9.39 -6.30 -11.52
C LEU A 310 8.40 -7.44 -11.30
N VAL A 311 7.25 -7.18 -10.67
CA VAL A 311 6.21 -8.19 -10.44
C VAL A 311 5.63 -8.69 -11.76
N GLU A 312 5.43 -7.82 -12.74
CA GLU A 312 4.95 -8.21 -14.08
C GLU A 312 5.92 -9.15 -14.79
N THR A 313 7.22 -8.82 -14.77
CA THR A 313 8.27 -9.68 -15.35
C THR A 313 8.41 -11.02 -14.62
N THR A 314 8.18 -11.02 -13.30
CA THR A 314 8.24 -12.24 -12.48
C THR A 314 7.06 -13.18 -12.75
N LYS A 315 5.91 -12.63 -13.13
CA LYS A 315 4.68 -13.40 -13.43
C LYS A 315 4.74 -14.13 -14.77
N THR A 316 5.51 -13.61 -15.76
CA THR A 316 5.71 -14.21 -17.09
C THR A 316 6.71 -15.35 -17.04
#